data_fe2a2fa3e4c200f3bdd93e1553ed7ce3
#
_entry.id   fe2a2fa3e4c200f3bdd93e1553ed7ce3
#
_cell.length_a   1.000
_cell.length_b   1.000
_cell.length_c   1.000
_cell.angle_alpha   90.00
_cell.angle_beta   90.00
_cell.angle_gamma   90.00
#
_symmetry.space_group_name_H-M   'P 1'
#
loop_
_entity.id
_entity.type
_entity.pdbx_description
1 polymer ?
#
loop_
_entity_poly.entity_id
_entity_poly.type
_entity_poly.pdbx_seq_one_letter_code
_entity_poly.pdbx_strand_id
1 'polypeptide(L)'
;MGQVLHSSATTTQAVRRAIQNSQESLRTLAKRYGINQKTVAKWKKRTSVDDLTTGPKNPRSSVLSPEDEAAIVAFRKRTLLPLDDCLYALQPSIPYLTRSSLHRCLQRHGISRLPEVQGDRPVRKRFKSYPIGYFHIDIAEMQTAQGKLYLFVAIDRTSKFAFTELHTKASKMAAAEFMRNLVKAVPYRIHTVLTDNGIQFTNRTCDRYASEHIFDRVCTECGIEHRLTKVKHPWTNGQVERMNRTIKEATVKRFHYDDHTQLCIHLADFIAAYNFGRRLKTLRGLTPYEFICKQWTDEPELVKIDPIHQMPGLNT
;
A
#
# COMPACT_ATOMS: atom_id res chain seq x y z
N MET A 1 -14.04 -15.05 8.89
CA MET A 1 -13.77 -16.29 8.12
C MET A 1 -12.26 -16.49 8.05
N GLY A 2 -11.76 -17.69 8.35
CA GLY A 2 -10.31 -17.95 8.30
C GLY A 2 -9.82 -18.02 6.85
N GLN A 3 -8.71 -17.37 6.60
CA GLN A 3 -8.09 -17.34 5.27
C GLN A 3 -7.51 -18.72 4.92
N VAL A 4 -7.77 -19.21 3.71
CA VAL A 4 -7.11 -20.39 3.14
C VAL A 4 -5.70 -20.00 2.73
N LEU A 5 -4.67 -20.67 3.28
CA LEU A 5 -3.27 -20.29 3.09
C LEU A 5 -2.73 -20.59 1.68
N HIS A 6 -3.31 -21.57 1.00
CA HIS A 6 -3.02 -21.92 -0.40
C HIS A 6 -4.18 -22.71 -1.01
N SER A 7 -4.24 -22.80 -2.33
CA SER A 7 -5.35 -23.41 -3.08
C SER A 7 -5.63 -24.88 -2.75
N SER A 8 -4.64 -25.62 -2.28
CA SER A 8 -4.80 -27.03 -1.84
C SER A 8 -5.11 -27.20 -0.35
N ALA A 9 -5.27 -26.10 0.41
CA ALA A 9 -5.62 -26.17 1.82
C ALA A 9 -7.11 -26.48 1.98
N THR A 10 -7.41 -27.61 2.60
CA THR A 10 -8.80 -28.07 2.89
C THR A 10 -9.30 -27.62 4.25
N THR A 11 -8.45 -27.04 5.09
CA THR A 11 -8.81 -26.58 6.44
C THR A 11 -8.32 -25.16 6.69
N THR A 12 -9.20 -24.32 7.24
CA THR A 12 -8.85 -22.99 7.74
C THR A 12 -8.43 -23.07 9.21
N GLN A 13 -7.78 -22.04 9.74
CA GLN A 13 -7.44 -21.95 11.17
C GLN A 13 -8.69 -22.08 12.07
N ALA A 14 -9.82 -21.50 11.64
CA ALA A 14 -11.08 -21.60 12.36
C ALA A 14 -11.57 -23.05 12.46
N VAL A 15 -11.55 -23.80 11.34
CA VAL A 15 -11.91 -25.23 11.30
C VAL A 15 -10.96 -26.06 12.16
N ARG A 16 -9.65 -25.79 12.12
CA ARG A 16 -8.66 -26.50 12.93
C ARG A 16 -8.89 -26.29 14.43
N ARG A 17 -9.18 -25.03 14.84
CA ARG A 17 -9.51 -24.70 16.23
C ARG A 17 -10.81 -25.36 16.68
N ALA A 18 -11.82 -25.37 15.82
CA ALA A 18 -13.07 -26.06 16.10
C ALA A 18 -12.88 -27.59 16.30
N ILE A 19 -12.02 -28.23 15.48
CA ILE A 19 -11.65 -29.63 15.62
C ILE A 19 -10.93 -29.89 16.94
N GLN A 20 -9.99 -29.04 17.34
CA GLN A 20 -9.23 -29.18 18.58
C GLN A 20 -10.12 -29.10 19.81
N ASN A 21 -11.08 -28.17 19.83
CA ASN A 21 -11.95 -27.93 20.97
C ASN A 21 -13.20 -28.83 21.00
N SER A 22 -13.49 -29.58 19.93
CA SER A 22 -14.66 -30.42 19.84
C SER A 22 -14.49 -31.72 20.59
N GLN A 23 -15.56 -32.19 21.24
CA GLN A 23 -15.66 -33.50 21.88
C GLN A 23 -16.25 -34.57 20.94
N GLU A 24 -16.66 -34.20 19.73
CA GLU A 24 -17.26 -35.11 18.78
C GLU A 24 -16.27 -36.16 18.26
N SER A 25 -16.84 -37.28 17.75
CA SER A 25 -16.03 -38.33 17.16
C SER A 25 -15.29 -37.89 15.91
N LEU A 26 -14.15 -38.51 15.59
CA LEU A 26 -13.40 -38.25 14.39
C LEU A 26 -14.22 -38.39 13.10
N ARG A 27 -15.15 -39.36 13.11
CA ARG A 27 -16.04 -39.66 11.99
C ARG A 27 -17.06 -38.55 11.76
N THR A 28 -17.66 -38.04 12.84
CA THR A 28 -18.62 -36.95 12.82
C THR A 28 -17.97 -35.66 12.30
N LEU A 29 -16.82 -35.32 12.85
CA LEU A 29 -16.06 -34.12 12.41
C LEU A 29 -15.59 -34.23 10.96
N ALA A 30 -15.14 -35.41 10.52
CA ALA A 30 -14.77 -35.67 9.15
C ALA A 30 -15.93 -35.40 8.18
N LYS A 31 -17.13 -35.90 8.53
CA LYS A 31 -18.35 -35.68 7.74
C LYS A 31 -18.78 -34.21 7.76
N ARG A 32 -18.76 -33.57 8.94
CA ARG A 32 -19.14 -32.13 9.10
C ARG A 32 -18.30 -31.20 8.25
N TYR A 33 -16.97 -31.38 8.23
CA TYR A 33 -16.04 -30.48 7.53
C TYR A 33 -15.62 -31.00 6.15
N GLY A 34 -16.14 -32.12 5.67
CA GLY A 34 -15.81 -32.70 4.37
C GLY A 34 -14.32 -33.07 4.21
N ILE A 35 -13.67 -33.53 5.29
CA ILE A 35 -12.24 -33.86 5.33
C ILE A 35 -11.99 -35.28 5.79
N ASN A 36 -10.79 -35.81 5.49
CA ASN A 36 -10.42 -37.15 5.88
C ASN A 36 -10.29 -37.28 7.42
N GLN A 37 -10.72 -38.41 7.99
CA GLN A 37 -10.61 -38.73 9.43
C GLN A 37 -9.13 -38.62 9.91
N LYS A 38 -8.14 -39.01 9.09
CA LYS A 38 -6.71 -38.87 9.41
C LYS A 38 -6.33 -37.40 9.60
N THR A 39 -6.92 -36.50 8.81
CA THR A 39 -6.71 -35.05 8.95
C THR A 39 -7.32 -34.54 10.24
N VAL A 40 -8.53 -34.98 10.63
CA VAL A 40 -9.15 -34.66 11.91
C VAL A 40 -8.29 -35.15 13.08
N ALA A 41 -7.84 -36.40 13.05
CA ALA A 41 -6.98 -36.99 14.08
C ALA A 41 -5.65 -36.21 14.22
N LYS A 42 -5.06 -35.80 13.07
CA LYS A 42 -3.85 -34.96 13.05
C LYS A 42 -4.07 -33.65 13.77
N TRP A 43 -5.19 -32.95 13.49
CA TRP A 43 -5.47 -31.65 14.12
C TRP A 43 -5.88 -31.77 15.58
N LYS A 44 -6.59 -32.83 15.99
CA LYS A 44 -6.89 -33.11 17.40
C LYS A 44 -5.64 -33.31 18.27
N LYS A 45 -4.59 -33.91 17.71
CA LYS A 45 -3.32 -34.14 18.43
C LYS A 45 -2.41 -32.91 18.53
N ARG A 46 -2.66 -31.86 17.73
CA ARG A 46 -1.83 -30.65 17.72
C ARG A 46 -2.31 -29.64 18.76
N THR A 47 -1.38 -28.93 19.35
CA THR A 47 -1.62 -27.81 20.26
C THR A 47 -1.72 -26.47 19.52
N SER A 48 -1.17 -26.38 18.29
CA SER A 48 -1.23 -25.19 17.43
C SER A 48 -2.09 -25.45 16.20
N VAL A 49 -2.79 -24.41 15.73
CA VAL A 49 -3.58 -24.41 14.48
C VAL A 49 -2.74 -24.03 13.26
N ASP A 50 -1.50 -23.62 13.46
CA ASP A 50 -0.62 -23.14 12.39
C ASP A 50 -0.07 -24.32 11.58
N ASP A 51 0.23 -24.06 10.31
CA ASP A 51 0.94 -25.02 9.49
C ASP A 51 2.40 -25.13 9.97
N LEU A 52 2.90 -26.37 10.01
CA LEU A 52 4.32 -26.57 10.24
C LEU A 52 5.08 -26.04 9.01
N THR A 53 6.21 -25.39 9.27
CA THR A 53 7.12 -24.99 8.20
C THR A 53 7.47 -26.21 7.35
N THR A 54 7.20 -26.08 6.04
CA THR A 54 7.57 -27.10 5.06
C THR A 54 9.05 -26.91 4.70
N GLY A 55 9.82 -27.96 4.74
CA GLY A 55 11.23 -27.93 4.42
C GLY A 55 12.10 -28.58 5.49
N PRO A 56 13.39 -28.76 5.22
CA PRO A 56 14.32 -29.34 6.17
C PRO A 56 14.50 -28.43 7.39
N LYS A 57 14.59 -29.04 8.58
CA LYS A 57 14.88 -28.31 9.83
C LYS A 57 16.23 -27.59 9.78
N ASN A 58 17.20 -28.20 9.12
CA ASN A 58 18.54 -27.65 8.89
C ASN A 58 18.77 -27.56 7.37
N PRO A 59 18.34 -26.48 6.71
CA PRO A 59 18.50 -26.35 5.27
C PRO A 59 19.99 -26.21 4.92
N ARG A 60 20.44 -27.01 3.96
CA ARG A 60 21.79 -26.92 3.38
C ARG A 60 21.73 -26.22 2.02
N SER A 61 22.85 -25.69 1.58
CA SER A 61 22.97 -25.19 0.21
C SER A 61 23.01 -26.34 -0.78
N SER A 62 22.36 -26.16 -1.91
CA SER A 62 22.53 -27.08 -3.07
C SER A 62 23.59 -26.56 -4.05
N VAL A 63 24.12 -25.37 -3.84
CA VAL A 63 25.02 -24.67 -4.76
C VAL A 63 26.40 -24.43 -4.12
N LEU A 64 26.41 -24.05 -2.84
CA LEU A 64 27.63 -23.72 -2.10
C LEU A 64 28.14 -24.94 -1.33
N SER A 65 29.44 -25.19 -1.41
CA SER A 65 30.10 -26.20 -0.58
C SER A 65 30.22 -25.72 0.88
N PRO A 66 30.48 -26.61 1.85
CA PRO A 66 30.74 -26.20 3.23
C PRO A 66 31.92 -25.23 3.36
N GLU A 67 32.95 -25.41 2.52
CA GLU A 67 34.15 -24.56 2.47
C GLU A 67 33.79 -23.16 1.95
N ASP A 68 32.96 -23.07 0.89
CA ASP A 68 32.47 -21.80 0.39
C ASP A 68 31.64 -21.04 1.44
N GLU A 69 30.74 -21.74 2.14
CA GLU A 69 29.95 -21.14 3.22
C GLU A 69 30.85 -20.64 4.34
N ALA A 70 31.87 -21.42 4.73
CA ALA A 70 32.82 -20.99 5.76
C ALA A 70 33.59 -19.73 5.34
N ALA A 71 34.07 -19.69 4.08
CA ALA A 71 34.75 -18.53 3.52
C ALA A 71 33.83 -17.27 3.49
N ILE A 72 32.60 -17.42 3.04
CA ILE A 72 31.60 -16.36 3.01
C ILE A 72 31.34 -15.82 4.41
N VAL A 73 31.13 -16.73 5.38
CA VAL A 73 30.85 -16.35 6.78
C VAL A 73 32.03 -15.63 7.40
N ALA A 74 33.24 -16.14 7.22
CA ALA A 74 34.47 -15.51 7.72
C ALA A 74 34.68 -14.11 7.12
N PHE A 75 34.51 -14.00 5.81
CA PHE A 75 34.62 -12.74 5.09
C PHE A 75 33.61 -11.71 5.61
N ARG A 76 32.32 -12.09 5.69
CA ARG A 76 31.24 -11.20 6.16
C ARG A 76 31.46 -10.72 7.60
N LYS A 77 31.86 -11.62 8.51
CA LYS A 77 32.10 -11.28 9.91
C LYS A 77 33.29 -10.30 10.10
N ARG A 78 34.32 -10.46 9.27
CA ARG A 78 35.52 -9.60 9.36
C ARG A 78 35.35 -8.25 8.67
N THR A 79 34.72 -8.24 7.50
CA THR A 79 34.64 -7.00 6.68
C THR A 79 33.43 -6.13 7.01
N LEU A 80 32.35 -6.73 7.52
CA LEU A 80 31.06 -6.08 7.77
C LEU A 80 30.51 -5.35 6.52
N LEU A 81 30.91 -5.75 5.33
CA LEU A 81 30.49 -5.15 4.06
C LEU A 81 29.00 -5.43 3.78
N PRO A 82 28.26 -4.53 3.11
CA PRO A 82 26.93 -4.80 2.58
C PRO A 82 26.86 -6.06 1.71
N LEU A 83 25.65 -6.60 1.48
CA LEU A 83 25.47 -7.85 0.75
C LEU A 83 26.08 -7.82 -0.66
N ASP A 84 25.85 -6.73 -1.39
CA ASP A 84 26.28 -6.61 -2.78
C ASP A 84 27.82 -6.42 -2.87
N ASP A 85 28.40 -5.70 -1.92
CA ASP A 85 29.87 -5.55 -1.83
C ASP A 85 30.54 -6.88 -1.47
N CYS A 86 29.93 -7.70 -0.59
CA CYS A 86 30.39 -9.05 -0.34
C CYS A 86 30.33 -9.93 -1.59
N LEU A 87 29.26 -9.80 -2.38
CA LEU A 87 29.10 -10.54 -3.62
C LEU A 87 30.25 -10.23 -4.60
N TYR A 88 30.47 -8.94 -4.89
CA TYR A 88 31.51 -8.51 -5.83
C TYR A 88 32.92 -8.90 -5.36
N ALA A 89 33.19 -8.84 -4.07
CA ALA A 89 34.48 -9.22 -3.52
C ALA A 89 34.74 -10.72 -3.56
N LEU A 90 33.70 -11.56 -3.42
CA LEU A 90 33.82 -13.02 -3.37
C LEU A 90 33.65 -13.69 -4.73
N GLN A 91 33.03 -13.03 -5.71
CA GLN A 91 32.78 -13.58 -7.04
C GLN A 91 34.04 -14.04 -7.79
N PRO A 92 35.24 -13.40 -7.70
CA PRO A 92 36.44 -13.87 -8.32
C PRO A 92 36.93 -15.25 -7.75
N SER A 93 36.66 -15.49 -6.46
CA SER A 93 37.02 -16.74 -5.79
C SER A 93 35.94 -17.80 -5.86
N ILE A 94 34.68 -17.40 -5.96
CA ILE A 94 33.49 -18.26 -6.05
C ILE A 94 32.66 -17.81 -7.27
N PRO A 95 33.04 -18.17 -8.50
CA PRO A 95 32.44 -17.63 -9.74
C PRO A 95 30.94 -17.90 -9.89
N TYR A 96 30.45 -18.99 -9.30
CA TYR A 96 29.02 -19.36 -9.30
C TYR A 96 28.20 -18.74 -8.17
N LEU A 97 28.82 -17.88 -7.36
CA LEU A 97 28.13 -17.17 -6.28
C LEU A 97 27.11 -16.20 -6.86
N THR A 98 25.85 -16.37 -6.49
CA THR A 98 24.77 -15.46 -6.84
C THR A 98 24.33 -14.66 -5.61
N ARG A 99 23.70 -13.51 -5.84
CA ARG A 99 23.15 -12.70 -4.77
C ARG A 99 22.18 -13.48 -3.87
N SER A 100 21.40 -14.39 -4.48
CA SER A 100 20.40 -15.22 -3.77
C SER A 100 21.06 -16.31 -2.93
N SER A 101 22.10 -17.00 -3.45
CA SER A 101 22.83 -18.03 -2.71
C SER A 101 23.61 -17.43 -1.54
N LEU A 102 24.24 -16.27 -1.75
CA LEU A 102 24.92 -15.50 -0.71
C LEU A 102 23.93 -15.08 0.40
N HIS A 103 22.80 -14.47 0.06
CA HIS A 103 21.83 -14.03 1.04
C HIS A 103 21.26 -15.17 1.88
N ARG A 104 20.93 -16.33 1.24
CA ARG A 104 20.48 -17.52 1.96
C ARG A 104 21.55 -18.10 2.88
N CYS A 105 22.82 -18.10 2.45
CA CYS A 105 23.94 -18.49 3.30
C CYS A 105 24.01 -17.61 4.54
N LEU A 106 24.04 -16.28 4.37
CA LEU A 106 24.08 -15.32 5.48
C LEU A 106 22.85 -15.44 6.42
N GLN A 107 21.67 -15.77 5.86
CA GLN A 107 20.47 -16.03 6.67
C GLN A 107 20.61 -17.30 7.52
N ARG A 108 21.10 -18.41 6.95
CA ARG A 108 21.31 -19.66 7.69
C ARG A 108 22.27 -19.48 8.87
N HIS A 109 23.27 -18.64 8.70
CA HIS A 109 24.26 -18.32 9.74
C HIS A 109 23.88 -17.13 10.64
N GLY A 110 22.65 -16.56 10.51
CA GLY A 110 22.15 -15.47 11.36
C GLY A 110 22.87 -14.14 11.18
N ILE A 111 23.64 -13.95 10.10
CA ILE A 111 24.47 -12.76 9.84
C ILE A 111 24.02 -11.96 8.60
N SER A 112 22.76 -12.16 8.18
CA SER A 112 22.21 -11.43 7.02
C SER A 112 22.08 -9.91 7.29
N ARG A 113 21.87 -9.54 8.55
CA ARG A 113 21.88 -8.13 8.99
C ARG A 113 23.24 -7.78 9.54
N LEU A 114 23.71 -6.56 9.23
CA LEU A 114 24.91 -6.03 9.86
C LEU A 114 24.64 -5.72 11.34
N PRO A 115 25.63 -5.89 12.21
CA PRO A 115 25.53 -5.42 13.60
C PRO A 115 25.15 -3.93 13.60
N GLU A 116 24.27 -3.53 14.50
CA GLU A 116 24.00 -2.11 14.70
C GLU A 116 25.23 -1.47 15.35
N VAL A 117 25.90 -0.60 14.61
CA VAL A 117 26.95 0.24 15.20
C VAL A 117 26.24 1.25 16.10
N GLN A 118 26.53 1.23 17.38
CA GLN A 118 26.18 2.30 18.31
C GLN A 118 27.00 3.54 17.90
N GLY A 119 26.42 4.41 17.12
CA GLY A 119 27.06 5.62 16.62
C GLY A 119 26.24 6.12 15.44
N ASP A 120 26.14 7.42 15.31
CA ASP A 120 25.33 8.17 14.36
C ASP A 120 24.86 7.41 13.12
N ARG A 121 23.64 6.86 13.21
CA ARG A 121 22.93 6.49 11.98
C ARG A 121 22.82 7.77 11.18
N PRO A 122 23.26 7.80 9.89
CA PRO A 122 23.00 8.94 9.06
C PRO A 122 21.50 9.19 9.13
N VAL A 123 21.14 10.35 9.68
CA VAL A 123 19.74 10.75 9.89
C VAL A 123 19.08 10.56 8.54
N ARG A 124 18.19 9.58 8.41
CA ARG A 124 17.38 9.42 7.21
C ARG A 124 16.76 10.77 6.99
N LYS A 125 17.14 11.46 5.91
CA LYS A 125 16.56 12.76 5.56
C LYS A 125 15.06 12.57 5.62
N ARG A 126 14.43 13.07 6.68
CA ARG A 126 12.97 13.03 6.78
C ARG A 126 12.46 13.86 5.63
N PHE A 127 11.52 13.30 4.89
CA PHE A 127 10.80 14.09 3.90
C PHE A 127 10.27 15.33 4.61
N LYS A 128 10.39 16.47 3.95
CA LYS A 128 9.91 17.75 4.46
C LYS A 128 8.47 17.59 4.95
N SER A 129 8.19 17.99 6.18
CA SER A 129 6.83 18.04 6.71
C SER A 129 6.09 19.18 6.01
N TYR A 130 4.87 18.94 5.63
CA TYR A 130 3.97 19.94 5.05
C TYR A 130 2.73 20.04 5.95
N PRO A 131 2.10 21.22 6.05
CA PRO A 131 0.77 21.32 6.68
C PRO A 131 -0.25 20.50 5.88
N ILE A 132 -1.44 20.30 6.43
CA ILE A 132 -2.58 19.75 5.67
C ILE A 132 -2.92 20.67 4.49
N GLY A 133 -3.42 20.09 3.39
CA GLY A 133 -3.75 20.88 2.18
C GLY A 133 -2.75 20.76 1.05
N TYR A 134 -1.77 19.83 1.16
CA TYR A 134 -0.90 19.45 0.06
C TYR A 134 -1.39 18.15 -0.57
N PHE A 135 -2.05 18.24 -1.72
CA PHE A 135 -2.61 17.09 -2.41
C PHE A 135 -1.74 16.58 -3.54
N HIS A 136 -1.68 15.26 -3.68
CA HIS A 136 -1.20 14.59 -4.87
C HIS A 136 -2.41 14.09 -5.65
N ILE A 137 -2.45 14.38 -6.96
CA ILE A 137 -3.53 13.92 -7.86
C ILE A 137 -2.93 13.01 -8.93
N ASP A 138 -3.65 11.94 -9.25
CA ASP A 138 -3.30 11.00 -10.31
C ASP A 138 -4.56 10.43 -10.95
N ILE A 139 -4.42 9.91 -12.17
CA ILE A 139 -5.51 9.29 -12.92
C ILE A 139 -5.14 7.84 -13.22
N ALA A 140 -6.03 6.93 -12.91
CA ALA A 140 -5.84 5.50 -13.16
C ALA A 140 -7.00 4.93 -13.98
N GLU A 141 -6.72 3.97 -14.86
CA GLU A 141 -7.76 3.29 -15.60
C GLU A 141 -8.37 2.15 -14.79
N MET A 142 -9.69 2.01 -14.87
CA MET A 142 -10.47 0.91 -14.33
C MET A 142 -11.38 0.33 -15.40
N GLN A 143 -11.78 -0.93 -15.26
CA GLN A 143 -12.61 -1.64 -16.23
C GLN A 143 -13.81 -2.28 -15.52
N THR A 144 -15.00 -2.11 -16.11
CA THR A 144 -16.23 -2.86 -15.77
C THR A 144 -16.70 -3.63 -17.03
N ALA A 145 -17.75 -4.42 -16.92
CA ALA A 145 -18.35 -5.07 -18.09
C ALA A 145 -18.90 -4.06 -19.12
N GLN A 146 -19.38 -2.90 -18.66
CA GLN A 146 -19.85 -1.82 -19.54
C GLN A 146 -18.72 -1.08 -20.27
N GLY A 147 -17.47 -1.23 -19.85
CA GLY A 147 -16.35 -0.58 -20.49
C GLY A 147 -15.37 0.08 -19.52
N LYS A 148 -14.55 0.99 -20.09
CA LYS A 148 -13.47 1.68 -19.39
C LYS A 148 -13.96 2.91 -18.64
N LEU A 149 -13.42 3.09 -17.44
CA LEU A 149 -13.55 4.30 -16.63
C LEU A 149 -12.18 4.84 -16.21
N TYR A 150 -12.14 6.10 -15.91
CA TYR A 150 -10.96 6.78 -15.38
C TYR A 150 -11.21 7.20 -13.96
N LEU A 151 -10.42 6.64 -13.06
CA LEU A 151 -10.41 6.95 -11.65
C LEU A 151 -9.46 8.13 -11.40
N PHE A 152 -10.03 9.25 -11.01
CA PHE A 152 -9.29 10.39 -10.49
C PHE A 152 -9.13 10.23 -8.99
N VAL A 153 -7.92 10.35 -8.49
CA VAL A 153 -7.59 10.20 -7.06
C VAL A 153 -6.80 11.39 -6.60
N ALA A 154 -7.25 12.01 -5.53
CA ALA A 154 -6.50 12.99 -4.77
C ALA A 154 -6.22 12.45 -3.36
N ILE A 155 -5.00 12.58 -2.87
CA ILE A 155 -4.63 12.23 -1.51
C ILE A 155 -3.82 13.35 -0.86
N ASP A 156 -4.24 13.80 0.31
CA ASP A 156 -3.46 14.74 1.10
C ASP A 156 -2.19 14.07 1.63
N ARG A 157 -1.07 14.73 1.43
CA ARG A 157 0.24 14.23 1.83
C ARG A 157 0.37 14.03 3.34
N THR A 158 -0.29 14.83 4.14
CA THR A 158 -0.16 14.86 5.59
C THR A 158 -1.29 14.11 6.28
N SER A 159 -2.55 14.51 6.08
CA SER A 159 -3.72 13.87 6.69
C SER A 159 -4.04 12.49 6.09
N LYS A 160 -3.53 12.17 4.89
CA LYS A 160 -3.88 10.96 4.13
C LYS A 160 -5.35 10.92 3.68
N PHE A 161 -6.08 12.02 3.86
CA PHE A 161 -7.45 12.11 3.37
C PHE A 161 -7.49 11.90 1.86
N ALA A 162 -8.37 11.02 1.41
CA ALA A 162 -8.51 10.66 0.01
C ALA A 162 -9.85 11.13 -0.54
N PHE A 163 -9.83 11.66 -1.75
CA PHE A 163 -11.00 11.99 -2.54
C PHE A 163 -10.90 11.35 -3.91
N THR A 164 -12.00 10.84 -4.44
CA THR A 164 -12.03 10.11 -5.71
C THR A 164 -13.28 10.40 -6.52
N GLU A 165 -13.12 10.38 -7.83
CA GLU A 165 -14.23 10.40 -8.78
C GLU A 165 -13.96 9.44 -9.94
N LEU A 166 -15.03 8.93 -10.54
CA LEU A 166 -14.99 8.11 -11.75
C LEU A 166 -15.57 8.91 -12.93
N HIS A 167 -14.79 8.99 -13.99
CA HIS A 167 -15.19 9.67 -15.22
C HIS A 167 -15.08 8.72 -16.42
N THR A 168 -15.93 8.90 -17.41
CA THR A 168 -15.90 8.14 -18.66
C THR A 168 -14.74 8.55 -19.57
N LYS A 169 -14.19 9.75 -19.37
CA LYS A 169 -13.06 10.30 -20.15
C LYS A 169 -12.06 11.00 -19.23
N ALA A 170 -10.77 10.79 -19.48
CA ALA A 170 -9.70 11.54 -18.88
C ALA A 170 -9.40 12.80 -19.72
N SER A 171 -10.25 13.81 -19.60
CA SER A 171 -10.14 15.08 -20.33
C SER A 171 -9.63 16.22 -19.42
N LYS A 172 -9.18 17.31 -20.04
CA LYS A 172 -8.82 18.55 -19.34
C LYS A 172 -10.02 19.11 -18.55
N MET A 173 -11.23 19.00 -19.11
CA MET A 173 -12.48 19.45 -18.47
C MET A 173 -12.81 18.59 -17.25
N ALA A 174 -12.69 17.26 -17.35
CA ALA A 174 -12.91 16.36 -16.23
C ALA A 174 -11.91 16.61 -15.09
N ALA A 175 -10.64 16.89 -15.41
CA ALA A 175 -9.64 17.25 -14.41
C ALA A 175 -9.95 18.58 -13.72
N ALA A 176 -10.42 19.57 -14.46
CA ALA A 176 -10.83 20.87 -13.91
C ALA A 176 -12.09 20.74 -13.01
N GLU A 177 -13.05 19.93 -13.42
CA GLU A 177 -14.26 19.62 -12.63
C GLU A 177 -13.90 18.87 -11.35
N PHE A 178 -13.07 17.83 -11.46
CA PHE A 178 -12.54 17.09 -10.31
C PHE A 178 -11.87 18.03 -9.30
N MET A 179 -11.06 18.99 -9.78
CA MET A 179 -10.41 19.96 -8.89
C MET A 179 -11.40 20.83 -8.15
N ARG A 180 -12.48 21.33 -8.82
CA ARG A 180 -13.53 22.12 -8.16
C ARG A 180 -14.28 21.30 -7.12
N ASN A 181 -14.59 20.04 -7.42
CA ASN A 181 -15.27 19.13 -6.50
C ASN A 181 -14.39 18.76 -5.31
N LEU A 182 -13.08 18.54 -5.53
CA LEU A 182 -12.10 18.34 -4.46
C LEU A 182 -12.10 19.54 -3.47
N VAL A 183 -12.06 20.77 -4.00
CA VAL A 183 -12.08 22.00 -3.17
C VAL A 183 -13.35 22.10 -2.33
N LYS A 184 -14.50 21.66 -2.87
CA LYS A 184 -15.77 21.63 -2.14
C LYS A 184 -15.83 20.55 -1.07
N ALA A 185 -15.30 19.36 -1.38
CA ALA A 185 -15.36 18.18 -0.51
C ALA A 185 -14.38 18.24 0.67
N VAL A 186 -13.25 18.94 0.52
CA VAL A 186 -12.23 19.00 1.56
C VAL A 186 -12.57 20.11 2.58
N PRO A 187 -12.67 19.77 3.89
CA PRO A 187 -13.10 20.71 4.93
C PRO A 187 -12.06 21.78 5.31
N TYR A 188 -10.86 21.72 4.74
CA TYR A 188 -9.75 22.64 5.02
C TYR A 188 -9.21 23.28 3.73
N ARG A 189 -8.35 24.28 3.88
CA ARG A 189 -7.77 25.00 2.75
C ARG A 189 -6.74 24.14 2.05
N ILE A 190 -6.92 23.95 0.74
CA ILE A 190 -5.91 23.37 -0.14
C ILE A 190 -4.96 24.49 -0.58
N HIS A 191 -3.66 24.31 -0.36
CA HIS A 191 -2.67 25.32 -0.71
C HIS A 191 -1.79 24.87 -1.90
N THR A 192 -1.59 23.57 -2.09
CA THR A 192 -0.74 23.06 -3.18
C THR A 192 -1.31 21.74 -3.73
N VAL A 193 -1.26 21.61 -5.04
CA VAL A 193 -1.61 20.38 -5.74
C VAL A 193 -0.42 19.95 -6.58
N LEU A 194 -0.04 18.69 -6.48
CA LEU A 194 1.00 18.05 -7.29
C LEU A 194 0.36 17.04 -8.24
N THR A 195 0.59 17.21 -9.54
CA THR A 195 0.15 16.27 -10.58
C THR A 195 1.35 15.74 -11.38
N ASP A 196 1.10 14.73 -12.20
CA ASP A 196 2.04 14.36 -13.26
C ASP A 196 1.99 15.38 -14.44
N ASN A 197 2.81 15.12 -15.47
CA ASN A 197 2.86 15.96 -16.67
C ASN A 197 1.85 15.51 -17.75
N GLY A 198 0.75 14.85 -17.34
CA GLY A 198 -0.30 14.43 -18.27
C GLY A 198 -1.02 15.62 -18.93
N ILE A 199 -1.47 15.41 -20.17
CA ILE A 199 -2.19 16.43 -20.95
C ILE A 199 -3.50 16.89 -20.29
N GLN A 200 -3.97 16.15 -19.30
CA GLN A 200 -5.14 16.50 -18.48
C GLN A 200 -4.86 17.64 -17.51
N PHE A 201 -3.60 17.80 -17.13
CA PHE A 201 -3.14 18.76 -16.11
C PHE A 201 -2.28 19.88 -16.67
N THR A 202 -1.62 19.69 -17.81
CA THR A 202 -0.74 20.68 -18.39
C THR A 202 -0.74 20.65 -19.90
N ASN A 203 -0.31 21.76 -20.54
CA ASN A 203 -0.11 21.83 -21.98
C ASN A 203 1.16 21.08 -22.39
N ARG A 204 1.22 20.57 -23.61
CA ARG A 204 2.45 19.99 -24.15
C ARG A 204 3.53 21.06 -24.28
N THR A 205 4.76 20.72 -23.95
CA THR A 205 5.91 21.64 -24.01
C THR A 205 6.19 22.21 -25.41
N CYS A 206 5.69 21.57 -26.47
CA CYS A 206 5.83 22.04 -27.85
C CYS A 206 4.75 23.04 -28.28
N ASP A 207 3.76 23.29 -27.46
CA ASP A 207 2.60 24.15 -27.79
C ASP A 207 2.91 25.62 -27.40
N ARG A 208 3.74 26.28 -28.20
CA ARG A 208 4.21 27.67 -27.94
C ARG A 208 3.10 28.71 -27.92
N TYR A 209 1.92 28.40 -28.44
CA TYR A 209 0.75 29.29 -28.52
C TYR A 209 -0.40 28.86 -27.61
N ALA A 210 -0.16 27.89 -26.72
CA ALA A 210 -1.21 27.42 -25.82
C ALA A 210 -1.56 28.52 -24.81
N SER A 211 -2.84 28.86 -24.72
CA SER A 211 -3.39 29.63 -23.62
C SER A 211 -3.14 28.90 -22.29
N GLU A 212 -3.27 29.60 -21.18
CA GLU A 212 -3.21 29.00 -19.84
C GLU A 212 -4.07 27.72 -19.76
N HIS A 213 -3.51 26.65 -19.20
CA HIS A 213 -4.24 25.39 -19.11
C HIS A 213 -5.44 25.55 -18.17
N ILE A 214 -6.58 24.97 -18.55
CA ILE A 214 -7.82 25.10 -17.76
C ILE A 214 -7.66 24.64 -16.31
N PHE A 215 -6.84 23.60 -16.07
CA PHE A 215 -6.55 23.12 -14.73
C PHE A 215 -5.76 24.14 -13.91
N ASP A 216 -4.76 24.79 -14.51
CA ASP A 216 -3.98 25.86 -13.87
C ASP A 216 -4.87 27.06 -13.52
N ARG A 217 -5.76 27.44 -14.45
CA ARG A 217 -6.73 28.52 -14.21
C ARG A 217 -7.64 28.20 -13.02
N VAL A 218 -8.18 26.99 -12.92
CA VAL A 218 -9.01 26.58 -11.77
C VAL A 218 -8.17 26.61 -10.47
N CYS A 219 -6.92 26.17 -10.51
CA CYS A 219 -6.05 26.26 -9.34
C CYS A 219 -5.84 27.73 -8.93
N THR A 220 -5.58 28.61 -9.87
CA THR A 220 -5.40 30.06 -9.65
C THR A 220 -6.67 30.70 -9.10
N GLU A 221 -7.85 30.40 -9.67
CA GLU A 221 -9.15 30.87 -9.19
C GLU A 221 -9.41 30.46 -7.72
N CYS A 222 -8.92 29.29 -7.31
CA CYS A 222 -9.04 28.77 -5.95
C CYS A 222 -7.89 29.18 -5.01
N GLY A 223 -6.90 29.95 -5.49
CA GLY A 223 -5.71 30.33 -4.71
C GLY A 223 -4.79 29.16 -4.37
N ILE A 224 -4.69 28.18 -5.27
CA ILE A 224 -3.95 26.92 -5.09
C ILE A 224 -2.74 26.92 -6.01
N GLU A 225 -1.57 26.62 -5.46
CA GLU A 225 -0.34 26.42 -6.24
C GLU A 225 -0.38 25.07 -6.94
N HIS A 226 -0.35 25.07 -8.27
CA HIS A 226 -0.19 23.84 -9.04
C HIS A 226 1.30 23.56 -9.31
N ARG A 227 1.74 22.37 -8.98
CA ARG A 227 3.10 21.87 -9.21
C ARG A 227 3.06 20.60 -10.05
N LEU A 228 4.00 20.49 -10.97
CA LEU A 228 4.22 19.30 -11.76
C LEU A 228 5.35 18.45 -11.16
N THR A 229 5.23 17.11 -11.30
CA THR A 229 6.31 16.21 -10.92
C THR A 229 7.51 16.43 -11.82
N LYS A 230 8.72 16.40 -11.22
CA LYS A 230 9.95 16.49 -11.99
C LYS A 230 10.10 15.27 -12.89
N VAL A 231 10.44 15.49 -14.15
CA VAL A 231 10.74 14.43 -15.12
C VAL A 231 11.85 13.53 -14.55
N LYS A 232 11.71 12.21 -14.66
CA LYS A 232 12.61 11.19 -14.11
C LYS A 232 12.71 11.11 -12.58
N HIS A 233 11.73 11.65 -11.83
CA HIS A 233 11.66 11.51 -10.38
C HIS A 233 10.36 10.83 -9.92
N PRO A 234 10.14 9.53 -10.24
CA PRO A 234 8.87 8.82 -9.97
C PRO A 234 8.50 8.75 -8.48
N TRP A 235 9.49 8.80 -7.58
CA TRP A 235 9.22 8.74 -6.14
C TRP A 235 8.44 9.94 -5.57
N THR A 236 8.28 11.02 -6.32
CA THR A 236 7.51 12.18 -5.86
C THR A 236 6.00 11.90 -5.82
N ASN A 237 5.51 10.96 -6.63
CA ASN A 237 4.08 10.61 -6.72
C ASN A 237 3.70 9.30 -5.98
N GLY A 238 4.66 8.68 -5.29
CA GLY A 238 4.48 7.35 -4.69
C GLY A 238 3.35 7.20 -3.66
N GLN A 239 2.78 8.29 -3.13
CA GLN A 239 1.64 8.22 -2.21
C GLN A 239 0.33 7.97 -2.96
N VAL A 240 0.07 8.72 -4.02
CA VAL A 240 -1.15 8.55 -4.83
C VAL A 240 -1.10 7.24 -5.62
N GLU A 241 0.07 6.83 -6.13
CA GLU A 241 0.25 5.53 -6.76
C GLU A 241 -0.09 4.37 -5.81
N ARG A 242 0.33 4.49 -4.54
CA ARG A 242 -0.04 3.52 -3.50
C ARG A 242 -1.54 3.53 -3.23
N MET A 243 -2.17 4.70 -3.21
CA MET A 243 -3.62 4.82 -3.04
C MET A 243 -4.36 4.19 -4.22
N ASN A 244 -3.95 4.47 -5.46
CA ASN A 244 -4.47 3.84 -6.66
C ASN A 244 -4.38 2.30 -6.59
N ARG A 245 -3.24 1.77 -6.15
CA ARG A 245 -3.06 0.33 -5.93
C ARG A 245 -4.02 -0.19 -4.88
N THR A 246 -4.14 0.48 -3.74
CA THR A 246 -5.02 0.10 -2.63
C THR A 246 -6.49 0.07 -3.07
N ILE A 247 -6.94 1.07 -3.83
CA ILE A 247 -8.29 1.12 -4.39
C ILE A 247 -8.51 -0.04 -5.36
N LYS A 248 -7.61 -0.25 -6.33
CA LYS A 248 -7.73 -1.34 -7.30
C LYS A 248 -7.72 -2.72 -6.64
N GLU A 249 -6.94 -2.91 -5.59
CA GLU A 249 -6.90 -4.15 -4.82
C GLU A 249 -8.18 -4.38 -4.01
N ALA A 250 -8.83 -3.33 -3.56
CA ALA A 250 -10.10 -3.42 -2.83
C ALA A 250 -11.32 -3.57 -3.75
N THR A 251 -11.23 -3.14 -5.01
CA THR A 251 -12.33 -3.08 -5.97
C THR A 251 -12.10 -4.05 -7.15
N VAL A 252 -11.73 -3.55 -8.31
CA VAL A 252 -11.68 -4.27 -9.61
C VAL A 252 -10.76 -5.48 -9.66
N LYS A 253 -9.81 -5.63 -8.75
CA LYS A 253 -9.01 -6.85 -8.64
C LYS A 253 -9.68 -7.97 -7.85
N ARG A 254 -10.73 -7.67 -7.10
CA ARG A 254 -11.43 -8.64 -6.25
C ARG A 254 -12.84 -8.93 -6.69
N PHE A 255 -13.50 -7.96 -7.31
CA PHE A 255 -14.91 -8.01 -7.64
C PHE A 255 -15.10 -7.75 -9.13
N HIS A 256 -16.07 -8.43 -9.71
CA HIS A 256 -16.60 -8.15 -11.05
C HIS A 256 -17.74 -7.13 -10.92
N TYR A 257 -17.80 -6.17 -11.82
CA TYR A 257 -18.84 -5.16 -11.87
C TYR A 257 -19.51 -5.20 -13.22
N ASP A 258 -20.82 -5.44 -13.23
CA ASP A 258 -21.62 -5.49 -14.45
C ASP A 258 -21.80 -4.10 -15.05
N ASP A 259 -21.97 -3.10 -14.18
CA ASP A 259 -22.18 -1.71 -14.58
C ASP A 259 -21.27 -0.72 -13.81
N HIS A 260 -21.24 0.50 -14.30
CA HIS A 260 -20.46 1.58 -13.71
C HIS A 260 -21.00 2.00 -12.33
N THR A 261 -22.31 1.91 -12.13
CA THR A 261 -22.99 2.34 -10.89
C THR A 261 -22.56 1.48 -9.71
N GLN A 262 -22.48 0.15 -9.90
CA GLN A 262 -22.00 -0.77 -8.87
C GLN A 262 -20.58 -0.41 -8.42
N LEU A 263 -19.69 -0.11 -9.38
CA LEU A 263 -18.33 0.31 -9.05
C LEU A 263 -18.31 1.66 -8.34
N CYS A 264 -19.14 2.63 -8.76
CA CYS A 264 -19.23 3.94 -8.12
C CYS A 264 -19.67 3.83 -6.66
N ILE A 265 -20.72 3.04 -6.37
CA ILE A 265 -21.23 2.82 -5.01
C ILE A 265 -20.14 2.17 -4.15
N HIS A 266 -19.56 1.07 -4.62
CA HIS A 266 -18.53 0.37 -3.85
C HIS A 266 -17.28 1.24 -3.62
N LEU A 267 -16.89 2.06 -4.59
CA LEU A 267 -15.78 3.00 -4.44
C LEU A 267 -16.10 4.06 -3.39
N ALA A 268 -17.30 4.60 -3.40
CA ALA A 268 -17.74 5.59 -2.40
C ALA A 268 -17.71 5.02 -0.99
N ASP A 269 -18.26 3.80 -0.79
CA ASP A 269 -18.22 3.09 0.48
C ASP A 269 -16.78 2.80 0.94
N PHE A 270 -15.93 2.36 0.01
CA PHE A 270 -14.53 2.10 0.31
C PHE A 270 -13.79 3.37 0.75
N ILE A 271 -13.97 4.49 0.07
CA ILE A 271 -13.34 5.78 0.41
C ILE A 271 -13.88 6.33 1.72
N ALA A 272 -15.18 6.20 1.99
CA ALA A 272 -15.75 6.54 3.28
C ALA A 272 -15.12 5.69 4.40
N ALA A 273 -15.09 4.36 4.24
CA ALA A 273 -14.44 3.48 5.20
C ALA A 273 -12.94 3.78 5.37
N TYR A 274 -12.24 4.16 4.31
CA TYR A 274 -10.83 4.56 4.38
C TYR A 274 -10.65 5.85 5.18
N ASN A 275 -11.43 6.89 4.89
CA ASN A 275 -11.28 8.20 5.52
C ASN A 275 -11.75 8.22 6.98
N PHE A 276 -12.86 7.54 7.29
CA PHE A 276 -13.51 7.62 8.60
C PHE A 276 -13.26 6.40 9.50
N GLY A 277 -12.94 5.23 8.93
CA GLY A 277 -12.82 3.98 9.70
C GLY A 277 -11.41 3.41 9.77
N ARG A 278 -10.57 3.61 8.75
CA ARG A 278 -9.26 2.97 8.67
C ARG A 278 -8.20 3.71 9.48
N ARG A 279 -7.72 3.07 10.54
CA ARG A 279 -6.61 3.59 11.36
C ARG A 279 -5.27 3.39 10.68
N LEU A 280 -4.49 4.46 10.57
CA LEU A 280 -3.22 4.46 9.85
C LEU A 280 -2.03 4.59 10.81
N LYS A 281 -1.04 3.69 10.66
CA LYS A 281 0.20 3.76 11.44
C LYS A 281 0.95 5.08 11.24
N THR A 282 0.91 5.64 10.03
CA THR A 282 1.53 6.94 9.70
C THR A 282 0.89 8.12 10.43
N LEU A 283 -0.35 7.98 10.85
CA LEU A 283 -1.11 8.94 11.65
C LEU A 283 -1.18 8.55 13.14
N ARG A 284 -0.27 7.69 13.59
CA ARG A 284 -0.19 7.20 14.98
C ARG A 284 -1.48 6.51 15.46
N GLY A 285 -2.16 5.80 14.56
CA GLY A 285 -3.39 5.07 14.86
C GLY A 285 -4.68 5.89 14.71
N LEU A 286 -4.60 7.12 14.22
CA LEU A 286 -5.77 7.90 13.86
C LEU A 286 -6.24 7.54 12.45
N THR A 287 -7.54 7.75 12.19
CA THR A 287 -8.06 7.78 10.83
C THR A 287 -7.67 9.10 10.15
N PRO A 288 -7.72 9.20 8.81
CA PRO A 288 -7.51 10.47 8.11
C PRO A 288 -8.40 11.60 8.66
N TYR A 289 -9.65 11.30 8.94
CA TYR A 289 -10.60 12.29 9.43
C TYR A 289 -10.35 12.68 10.90
N GLU A 290 -10.10 11.72 11.79
CA GLU A 290 -9.68 12.00 13.18
C GLU A 290 -8.44 12.91 13.23
N PHE A 291 -7.51 12.69 12.28
CA PHE A 291 -6.33 13.55 12.18
C PHE A 291 -6.67 14.97 11.77
N ILE A 292 -7.64 15.16 10.84
CA ILE A 292 -8.13 16.50 10.45
C ILE A 292 -8.81 17.18 11.64
N CYS A 293 -9.66 16.47 12.39
CA CYS A 293 -10.29 17.00 13.61
C CYS A 293 -9.26 17.46 14.64
N LYS A 294 -8.19 16.67 14.83
CA LYS A 294 -7.08 17.04 15.70
C LYS A 294 -6.38 18.32 15.21
N GLN A 295 -6.08 18.42 13.91
CA GLN A 295 -5.47 19.62 13.33
C GLN A 295 -6.38 20.84 13.47
N TRP A 296 -7.69 20.66 13.35
CA TRP A 296 -8.66 21.74 13.60
C TRP A 296 -8.62 22.23 15.05
N THR A 297 -8.45 21.33 16.02
CA THR A 297 -8.29 21.70 17.43
C THR A 297 -7.00 22.50 17.67
N ASP A 298 -5.90 22.08 17.00
CA ASP A 298 -4.59 22.71 17.17
C ASP A 298 -4.48 24.03 16.36
N GLU A 299 -5.06 24.08 15.14
CA GLU A 299 -4.95 25.19 14.17
C GLU A 299 -6.31 25.41 13.46
N PRO A 300 -7.33 26.00 14.10
CA PRO A 300 -8.68 26.13 13.54
C PRO A 300 -8.73 26.99 12.27
N GLU A 301 -7.79 27.90 12.08
CA GLU A 301 -7.71 28.78 10.90
C GLU A 301 -7.46 28.04 9.58
N LEU A 302 -6.90 26.83 9.62
CA LEU A 302 -6.66 26.02 8.45
C LEU A 302 -7.92 25.34 7.92
N VAL A 303 -8.96 25.25 8.73
CA VAL A 303 -10.19 24.51 8.43
C VAL A 303 -11.32 25.49 8.08
N LYS A 304 -11.99 25.24 6.96
CA LYS A 304 -13.07 26.10 6.44
C LYS A 304 -14.41 25.88 7.15
N ILE A 305 -14.63 24.67 7.61
CA ILE A 305 -15.89 24.20 8.17
C ILE A 305 -15.57 23.36 9.40
N ASP A 306 -16.39 23.42 10.44
CA ASP A 306 -16.26 22.50 11.57
C ASP A 306 -16.33 21.04 11.07
N PRO A 307 -15.25 20.26 11.18
CA PRO A 307 -15.21 18.91 10.64
C PRO A 307 -16.20 17.96 11.32
N ILE A 308 -16.68 18.27 12.51
CA ILE A 308 -17.68 17.48 13.25
C ILE A 308 -18.98 17.38 12.45
N HIS A 309 -19.37 18.43 11.75
CA HIS A 309 -20.59 18.45 10.93
C HIS A 309 -20.52 17.60 9.65
N GLN A 310 -19.35 17.06 9.30
CA GLN A 310 -19.18 16.22 8.12
C GLN A 310 -19.07 14.73 8.43
N MET A 311 -19.15 14.33 9.70
CA MET A 311 -19.12 12.90 10.05
C MET A 311 -20.41 12.20 9.62
N PRO A 312 -20.34 11.11 8.81
CA PRO A 312 -21.52 10.31 8.53
C PRO A 312 -22.14 9.79 9.84
N GLY A 313 -23.43 10.02 10.04
CA GLY A 313 -24.19 9.50 11.18
C GLY A 313 -24.28 10.43 12.41
N LEU A 314 -23.64 11.58 12.43
CA LEU A 314 -23.82 12.57 13.52
C LEU A 314 -24.96 13.58 13.29
N ASN A 315 -25.55 13.58 12.11
CA ASN A 315 -26.63 14.48 11.71
C ASN A 315 -27.96 13.76 11.46
N THR A 316 -28.23 12.67 12.17
CA THR A 316 -29.57 12.03 12.20
C THR A 316 -30.29 12.38 13.48
#